data_69290ee18709456de5b898a07f10c5d5
#
_entry.id   69290ee18709456de5b898a07f10c5d5
#
_cell.length_a   1.000
_cell.length_b   1.000
_cell.length_c   1.000
_cell.angle_alpha   90.00
_cell.angle_beta   90.00
_cell.angle_gamma   90.00
#
_symmetry.space_group_name_H-M   'P 1'
#
loop_
_entity.id
_entity.type
_entity.pdbx_description
1 polymer ?
#
loop_
_entity_poly.entity_id
_entity_poly.type
_entity_poly.pdbx_seq_one_letter_code
_entity_poly.pdbx_strand_id
1 'polypeptide(L)'
;MPKKTKPDILKNSRILLGVSGGVAAYKAADLASKLTAAGAAVRTVMTENACQLIGPKSFEAVTGQQVYTSLWNTGEEYEINHVSLAEWADIIVVAPATANTIGKIANGICDDLPSTVLCAATKQMKSGTILLAPAMNNNMWNNSAVQRNIKTLKTMGFQVTGPEKGRLACGTEGIGRMSEPQDILKAIEKIASKIKRRKR
;
A
#
# COMPACT_ATOMS: atom_id res chain seq x y z
N MET A 1 21.96 -29.40 6.71
CA MET A 1 21.93 -28.31 7.71
C MET A 1 20.58 -27.65 7.63
N PRO A 2 19.76 -27.51 8.69
CA PRO A 2 18.49 -26.82 8.64
C PRO A 2 18.75 -25.34 8.35
N LYS A 3 18.11 -24.82 7.29
CA LYS A 3 18.10 -23.37 7.00
C LYS A 3 17.57 -22.65 8.25
N LYS A 4 18.36 -21.77 8.85
CA LYS A 4 17.89 -20.85 9.90
C LYS A 4 16.67 -20.13 9.34
N THR A 5 15.47 -20.50 9.79
CA THR A 5 14.24 -19.76 9.51
C THR A 5 14.46 -18.34 10.03
N LYS A 6 14.41 -17.36 9.11
CA LYS A 6 14.35 -15.95 9.54
C LYS A 6 13.22 -15.82 10.55
N PRO A 7 13.42 -15.09 11.66
CA PRO A 7 12.33 -14.87 12.60
C PRO A 7 11.13 -14.28 11.84
N ASP A 8 9.94 -14.84 12.08
CA ASP A 8 8.67 -14.42 11.47
C ASP A 8 8.32 -12.97 11.91
N ILE A 9 9.02 -12.02 11.31
CA ILE A 9 8.94 -10.60 11.66
C ILE A 9 7.53 -10.06 11.44
N LEU A 10 6.82 -10.58 10.43
CA LEU A 10 5.46 -10.15 10.09
C LEU A 10 4.36 -10.97 10.77
N LYS A 11 4.71 -12.04 11.49
CA LYS A 11 3.72 -12.86 12.19
C LYS A 11 2.87 -12.01 13.13
N ASN A 12 1.56 -12.12 12.96
CA ASN A 12 0.53 -11.36 13.69
C ASN A 12 0.54 -9.83 13.42
N SER A 13 1.28 -9.36 12.42
CA SER A 13 1.19 -7.95 12.00
C SER A 13 -0.08 -7.75 11.17
N ARG A 14 -0.81 -6.66 11.43
CA ARG A 14 -2.01 -6.28 10.69
C ARG A 14 -1.62 -5.28 9.61
N ILE A 15 -1.73 -5.68 8.35
CA ILE A 15 -1.30 -4.90 7.19
C ILE A 15 -2.51 -4.54 6.36
N LEU A 16 -2.73 -3.25 6.14
CA LEU A 16 -3.72 -2.77 5.19
C LEU A 16 -3.02 -2.47 3.86
N LEU A 17 -3.42 -3.17 2.81
CA LEU A 17 -2.92 -2.99 1.46
C LEU A 17 -3.88 -2.13 0.64
N GLY A 18 -3.47 -0.91 0.32
CA GLY A 18 -4.16 -0.04 -0.62
C GLY A 18 -3.68 -0.32 -2.05
N VAL A 19 -4.62 -0.56 -2.97
CA VAL A 19 -4.32 -0.80 -4.39
C VAL A 19 -4.96 0.27 -5.22
N SER A 20 -4.15 1.06 -5.94
CA SER A 20 -4.66 2.10 -6.84
C SER A 20 -4.56 1.70 -8.32
N GLY A 21 -5.32 2.39 -9.18
CA GLY A 21 -5.50 2.04 -10.58
C GLY A 21 -4.27 2.34 -11.44
N GLY A 22 -3.29 1.49 -11.39
CA GLY A 22 -2.11 1.48 -12.24
C GLY A 22 -1.83 0.08 -12.79
N VAL A 23 -1.21 -0.03 -13.96
CA VAL A 23 -0.92 -1.33 -14.61
C VAL A 23 -0.21 -2.30 -13.67
N ALA A 24 0.62 -1.79 -12.73
CA ALA A 24 1.31 -2.61 -11.74
C ALA A 24 0.39 -3.23 -10.66
N ALA A 25 -0.94 -3.02 -10.71
CA ALA A 25 -1.89 -3.59 -9.75
C ALA A 25 -1.83 -5.12 -9.69
N TYR A 26 -1.49 -5.82 -10.80
CA TYR A 26 -1.30 -7.27 -10.79
C TYR A 26 -0.19 -7.73 -9.83
N LYS A 27 0.85 -6.91 -9.63
CA LYS A 27 1.92 -7.21 -8.68
C LYS A 27 1.47 -7.10 -7.22
N ALA A 28 0.40 -6.35 -6.96
CA ALA A 28 -0.15 -6.21 -5.60
C ALA A 28 -0.76 -7.53 -5.10
N ALA A 29 -1.32 -8.36 -5.98
CA ALA A 29 -1.82 -9.68 -5.59
C ALA A 29 -0.66 -10.62 -5.17
N ASP A 30 0.48 -10.60 -5.88
CA ASP A 30 1.69 -11.32 -5.48
C ASP A 30 2.25 -10.79 -4.14
N LEU A 31 2.23 -9.46 -3.94
CA LEU A 31 2.62 -8.87 -2.65
C LEU A 31 1.69 -9.35 -1.52
N ALA A 32 0.37 -9.33 -1.73
CA ALA A 32 -0.62 -9.80 -0.75
C ALA A 32 -0.36 -11.27 -0.37
N SER A 33 -0.13 -12.13 -1.37
CA SER A 33 0.22 -13.54 -1.15
C SER A 33 1.50 -13.71 -0.32
N LYS A 34 2.55 -12.96 -0.64
CA LYS A 34 3.82 -12.98 0.11
C LYS A 34 3.68 -12.50 1.55
N LEU A 35 2.89 -11.47 1.80
CA LEU A 35 2.60 -10.94 3.14
C LEU A 35 1.85 -11.97 3.98
N THR A 36 0.83 -12.60 3.39
CA THR A 36 0.05 -13.67 4.05
C THR A 36 0.93 -14.89 4.36
N ALA A 37 1.77 -15.32 3.40
CA ALA A 37 2.73 -16.41 3.60
C ALA A 37 3.78 -16.09 4.69
N ALA A 38 4.09 -14.82 4.92
CA ALA A 38 4.95 -14.36 6.01
C ALA A 38 4.22 -14.23 7.37
N GLY A 39 2.96 -14.67 7.45
CA GLY A 39 2.15 -14.72 8.68
C GLY A 39 1.47 -13.40 9.06
N ALA A 40 1.39 -12.43 8.15
CA ALA A 40 0.63 -11.21 8.37
C ALA A 40 -0.86 -11.43 8.13
N ALA A 41 -1.71 -10.74 8.90
CA ALA A 41 -3.11 -10.55 8.56
C ALA A 41 -3.20 -9.39 7.56
N VAL A 42 -3.71 -9.65 6.34
CA VAL A 42 -3.76 -8.67 5.26
C VAL A 42 -5.22 -8.37 4.92
N ARG A 43 -5.61 -7.09 5.04
CA ARG A 43 -6.86 -6.57 4.46
C ARG A 43 -6.53 -5.70 3.27
N THR A 44 -7.40 -5.69 2.26
CA THR A 44 -7.16 -4.93 1.03
C THR A 44 -8.26 -3.90 0.80
N VAL A 45 -7.85 -2.68 0.46
CA VAL A 45 -8.73 -1.61 -0.01
C VAL A 45 -8.33 -1.24 -1.44
N MET A 46 -9.30 -1.08 -2.33
CA MET A 46 -9.03 -0.82 -3.75
C MET A 46 -9.76 0.43 -4.21
N THR A 47 -9.11 1.21 -5.09
CA THR A 47 -9.83 2.23 -5.85
C THR A 47 -10.69 1.58 -6.92
N GLU A 48 -11.74 2.25 -7.36
CA GLU A 48 -12.57 1.81 -8.49
C GLU A 48 -11.73 1.51 -9.74
N ASN A 49 -10.77 2.39 -10.06
CA ASN A 49 -9.86 2.19 -11.18
C ASN A 49 -8.94 0.96 -10.99
N ALA A 50 -8.61 0.56 -9.78
CA ALA A 50 -7.86 -0.66 -9.53
C ALA A 50 -8.72 -1.90 -9.86
N CYS A 51 -10.00 -1.86 -9.54
CA CYS A 51 -10.94 -2.94 -9.83
C CYS A 51 -11.14 -3.17 -11.35
N GLN A 52 -10.89 -2.17 -12.20
CA GLN A 52 -10.89 -2.32 -13.66
C GLN A 52 -9.66 -3.09 -14.18
N LEU A 53 -8.58 -3.14 -13.42
CA LEU A 53 -7.31 -3.78 -13.82
C LEU A 53 -7.12 -5.17 -13.21
N ILE A 54 -7.62 -5.36 -11.99
CA ILE A 54 -7.55 -6.63 -11.27
C ILE A 54 -8.77 -6.79 -10.37
N GLY A 55 -9.45 -7.93 -10.47
CA GLY A 55 -10.64 -8.19 -9.67
C GLY A 55 -10.37 -8.35 -8.18
N PRO A 56 -11.25 -7.82 -7.30
CA PRO A 56 -11.14 -7.96 -5.83
C PRO A 56 -11.00 -9.42 -5.37
N LYS A 57 -11.65 -10.34 -6.06
CA LYS A 57 -11.60 -11.80 -5.76
C LYS A 57 -10.18 -12.38 -5.80
N SER A 58 -9.26 -11.78 -6.59
CA SER A 58 -7.86 -12.21 -6.59
C SER A 58 -7.17 -11.98 -5.24
N PHE A 59 -7.52 -10.89 -4.56
CA PHE A 59 -6.99 -10.58 -3.23
C PHE A 59 -7.70 -11.39 -2.14
N GLU A 60 -9.01 -11.57 -2.21
CA GLU A 60 -9.75 -12.42 -1.27
C GLU A 60 -9.21 -13.85 -1.27
N ALA A 61 -8.93 -14.41 -2.46
CA ALA A 61 -8.41 -15.76 -2.60
C ALA A 61 -7.03 -15.96 -1.93
N VAL A 62 -6.14 -14.96 -2.00
CA VAL A 62 -4.77 -15.09 -1.46
C VAL A 62 -4.66 -14.63 0.00
N THR A 63 -5.58 -13.79 0.50
CA THR A 63 -5.55 -13.28 1.87
C THR A 63 -6.52 -13.98 2.81
N GLY A 64 -7.56 -14.64 2.26
CA GLY A 64 -8.68 -15.17 3.03
C GLY A 64 -9.51 -14.07 3.72
N GLN A 65 -9.41 -12.82 3.28
CA GLN A 65 -10.07 -11.66 3.86
C GLN A 65 -10.90 -10.92 2.81
N GLN A 66 -11.98 -10.29 3.25
CA GLN A 66 -12.81 -9.43 2.41
C GLN A 66 -11.99 -8.25 1.85
N VAL A 67 -12.29 -7.86 0.61
CA VAL A 67 -11.75 -6.67 -0.05
C VAL A 67 -12.77 -5.53 0.00
N TYR A 68 -12.32 -4.34 0.34
CA TYR A 68 -13.14 -3.14 0.45
C TYR A 68 -12.90 -2.24 -0.76
N THR A 69 -13.97 -1.88 -1.47
CA THR A 69 -13.89 -1.14 -2.74
C THR A 69 -14.67 0.17 -2.74
N SER A 70 -15.53 0.39 -1.75
CA SER A 70 -16.41 1.56 -1.69
C SER A 70 -16.52 2.10 -0.27
N LEU A 71 -16.69 3.42 -0.16
CA LEU A 71 -17.04 4.09 1.10
C LEU A 71 -18.46 3.72 1.57
N TRP A 72 -19.32 3.30 0.67
CA TRP A 72 -20.75 3.16 0.86
C TRP A 72 -21.25 1.72 0.98
N ASN A 73 -20.37 0.75 0.78
CA ASN A 73 -20.70 -0.66 1.04
C ASN A 73 -20.69 -0.92 2.55
N THR A 74 -21.77 -0.57 3.18
CA THR A 74 -22.05 -0.95 4.57
C THR A 74 -22.66 -2.35 4.56
N GLY A 75 -21.92 -3.34 5.08
CA GLY A 75 -22.53 -4.59 5.51
C GLY A 75 -23.60 -4.32 6.60
N GLU A 76 -24.25 -5.37 7.11
CA GLU A 76 -25.33 -5.27 8.09
C GLU A 76 -24.95 -4.60 9.43
N GLU A 77 -23.67 -4.36 9.70
CA GLU A 77 -23.16 -3.62 10.84
C GLU A 77 -22.72 -2.20 10.43
N TYR A 78 -23.20 -1.20 11.19
CA TYR A 78 -22.89 0.24 11.05
C TYR A 78 -21.42 0.55 11.40
N GLU A 79 -20.46 -0.12 10.79
CA GLU A 79 -19.04 0.25 10.93
C GLU A 79 -18.65 1.32 9.91
N ILE A 80 -18.07 2.41 10.42
CA ILE A 80 -17.43 3.42 9.58
C ILE A 80 -16.13 2.83 9.04
N ASN A 81 -16.20 2.10 7.93
CA ASN A 81 -15.14 1.27 7.38
C ASN A 81 -13.77 1.96 7.29
N HIS A 82 -13.72 3.24 6.91
CA HIS A 82 -12.44 3.93 6.75
C HIS A 82 -11.73 4.20 8.09
N VAL A 83 -12.47 4.45 9.17
CA VAL A 83 -11.90 4.64 10.51
C VAL A 83 -11.45 3.30 11.08
N SER A 84 -12.34 2.30 11.07
CA SER A 84 -12.04 0.98 11.62
C SER A 84 -10.86 0.30 10.90
N LEU A 85 -10.74 0.46 9.58
CA LEU A 85 -9.60 -0.05 8.80
C LEU A 85 -8.29 0.67 9.15
N ALA A 86 -8.31 1.99 9.33
CA ALA A 86 -7.15 2.75 9.76
C ALA A 86 -6.70 2.34 11.18
N GLU A 87 -7.63 2.21 12.12
CA GLU A 87 -7.32 1.79 13.49
C GLU A 87 -6.85 0.34 13.60
N TRP A 88 -7.42 -0.54 12.76
CA TRP A 88 -7.03 -1.94 12.72
C TRP A 88 -5.57 -2.13 12.26
N ALA A 89 -5.06 -1.32 11.33
CA ALA A 89 -3.76 -1.53 10.72
C ALA A 89 -2.60 -1.17 11.65
N ASP A 90 -1.60 -2.03 11.75
CA ASP A 90 -0.28 -1.68 12.31
C ASP A 90 0.58 -0.99 11.25
N ILE A 91 0.48 -1.43 9.99
CA ILE A 91 1.20 -0.91 8.83
C ILE A 91 0.21 -0.71 7.68
N ILE A 92 0.32 0.39 6.96
CA ILE A 92 -0.44 0.63 5.73
C ILE A 92 0.55 0.68 4.56
N VAL A 93 0.20 -0.03 3.48
CA VAL A 93 1.01 -0.08 2.25
C VAL A 93 0.14 0.30 1.08
N VAL A 94 0.59 1.23 0.24
CA VAL A 94 -0.09 1.56 -1.02
C VAL A 94 0.78 1.08 -2.17
N ALA A 95 0.35 0.04 -2.83
CA ALA A 95 1.07 -0.60 -3.93
C ALA A 95 0.09 -1.17 -4.99
N PRO A 96 0.09 -0.63 -6.20
CA PRO A 96 0.81 0.56 -6.63
C PRO A 96 0.25 1.86 -6.02
N ALA A 97 1.11 2.88 -5.86
CA ALA A 97 0.71 4.25 -5.55
C ALA A 97 0.81 5.09 -6.84
N THR A 98 -0.33 5.38 -7.48
CA THR A 98 -0.39 6.22 -8.68
C THR A 98 -0.20 7.70 -8.35
N ALA A 99 0.13 8.52 -9.36
CA ALA A 99 0.24 9.96 -9.20
C ALA A 99 -1.07 10.58 -8.66
N ASN A 100 -2.23 10.05 -9.09
CA ASN A 100 -3.54 10.48 -8.60
C ASN A 100 -3.67 10.23 -7.09
N THR A 101 -3.43 9.00 -6.63
CA THR A 101 -3.52 8.64 -5.22
C THR A 101 -2.52 9.41 -4.37
N ILE A 102 -1.27 9.56 -4.83
CA ILE A 102 -0.25 10.39 -4.18
C ILE A 102 -0.72 11.85 -4.06
N GLY A 103 -1.30 12.40 -5.13
CA GLY A 103 -1.85 13.75 -5.15
C GLY A 103 -2.99 13.93 -4.15
N LYS A 104 -3.95 13.00 -4.11
CA LYS A 104 -5.07 13.02 -3.17
C LYS A 104 -4.58 13.02 -1.72
N ILE A 105 -3.73 12.08 -1.35
CA ILE A 105 -3.23 11.94 0.02
C ILE A 105 -2.46 13.19 0.44
N ALA A 106 -1.57 13.71 -0.44
CA ALA A 106 -0.75 14.88 -0.14
C ALA A 106 -1.57 16.17 0.09
N ASN A 107 -2.79 16.24 -0.44
CA ASN A 107 -3.66 17.41 -0.37
C ASN A 107 -4.95 17.16 0.45
N GLY A 108 -5.07 16.02 1.13
CA GLY A 108 -6.20 15.70 2.01
C GLY A 108 -7.52 15.47 1.26
N ILE A 109 -7.46 15.00 -0.01
CA ILE A 109 -8.65 14.69 -0.80
C ILE A 109 -9.10 13.27 -0.44
N CYS A 110 -10.36 13.13 0.00
CA CYS A 110 -10.94 11.92 0.56
C CYS A 110 -12.19 11.51 -0.23
N ASP A 111 -12.07 11.38 -1.55
CA ASP A 111 -13.17 11.07 -2.49
C ASP A 111 -13.27 9.58 -2.87
N ASP A 112 -12.33 8.76 -2.38
CA ASP A 112 -12.37 7.30 -2.47
C ASP A 112 -11.96 6.64 -1.15
N LEU A 113 -12.28 5.34 -0.99
CA LEU A 113 -12.01 4.63 0.25
C LEU A 113 -10.51 4.62 0.64
N PRO A 114 -9.54 4.30 -0.25
CA PRO A 114 -8.13 4.32 0.10
C PRO A 114 -7.63 5.69 0.57
N SER A 115 -8.00 6.78 -0.09
CA SER A 115 -7.59 8.13 0.29
C SER A 115 -8.22 8.56 1.63
N THR A 116 -9.48 8.18 1.87
CA THR A 116 -10.19 8.47 3.12
C THR A 116 -9.57 7.70 4.30
N VAL A 117 -9.25 6.42 4.13
CA VAL A 117 -8.53 5.61 5.14
C VAL A 117 -7.19 6.24 5.48
N LEU A 118 -6.42 6.67 4.47
CA LEU A 118 -5.10 7.28 4.68
C LEU A 118 -5.18 8.64 5.37
N CYS A 119 -6.23 9.40 5.13
CA CYS A 119 -6.52 10.64 5.86
C CYS A 119 -6.83 10.36 7.34
N ALA A 120 -7.54 9.29 7.65
CA ALA A 120 -7.84 8.86 9.02
C ALA A 120 -6.64 8.23 9.75
N ALA A 121 -5.60 7.77 9.03
CA ALA A 121 -4.46 7.02 9.55
C ALA A 121 -3.40 7.87 10.27
N THR A 122 -3.81 8.82 11.10
CA THR A 122 -2.92 9.78 11.78
C THR A 122 -1.88 9.10 12.66
N LYS A 123 -2.25 8.00 13.33
CA LYS A 123 -1.34 7.22 14.18
C LYS A 123 -0.21 6.61 13.36
N GLN A 124 -0.54 5.98 12.23
CA GLN A 124 0.43 5.33 11.34
C GLN A 124 1.33 6.37 10.68
N MET A 125 0.79 7.52 10.32
CA MET A 125 1.55 8.65 9.78
C MET A 125 2.60 9.14 10.80
N LYS A 126 2.19 9.45 12.03
CA LYS A 126 3.11 9.90 13.11
C LYS A 126 4.15 8.85 13.47
N SER A 127 3.82 7.57 13.41
CA SER A 127 4.77 6.48 13.70
C SER A 127 5.67 6.08 12.53
N GLY A 128 5.43 6.62 11.34
CA GLY A 128 6.18 6.31 10.12
C GLY A 128 5.93 4.87 9.62
N THR A 129 4.70 4.39 9.74
CA THR A 129 4.33 3.02 9.35
C THR A 129 3.46 2.96 8.10
N ILE A 130 3.45 4.04 7.30
CA ILE A 130 2.82 4.07 5.98
C ILE A 130 3.91 4.00 4.91
N LEU A 131 3.79 3.04 3.99
CA LEU A 131 4.70 2.82 2.88
C LEU A 131 3.99 3.02 1.55
N LEU A 132 4.57 3.85 0.69
CA LEU A 132 4.12 4.05 -0.68
C LEU A 132 5.07 3.35 -1.66
N ALA A 133 4.54 2.62 -2.63
CA ALA A 133 5.27 2.05 -3.75
C ALA A 133 4.80 2.73 -5.05
N PRO A 134 5.40 3.86 -5.46
CA PRO A 134 4.98 4.61 -6.64
C PRO A 134 5.09 3.79 -7.92
N ALA A 135 4.10 3.98 -8.82
CA ALA A 135 4.09 3.39 -10.15
C ALA A 135 3.40 4.33 -11.13
N MET A 136 4.13 4.79 -12.13
CA MET A 136 3.62 5.73 -13.14
C MET A 136 4.57 5.83 -14.33
N ASN A 137 4.15 6.51 -15.39
CA ASN A 137 5.03 6.88 -16.49
C ASN A 137 6.18 7.80 -16.01
N ASN A 138 7.33 7.74 -16.68
CA ASN A 138 8.51 8.54 -16.35
C ASN A 138 8.24 10.06 -16.37
N ASN A 139 7.46 10.56 -17.33
CA ASN A 139 7.12 11.98 -17.40
C ASN A 139 6.24 12.39 -16.21
N MET A 140 5.32 11.53 -15.80
CA MET A 140 4.50 11.75 -14.59
C MET A 140 5.37 11.75 -13.34
N TRP A 141 6.32 10.83 -13.22
CA TRP A 141 7.24 10.80 -12.08
C TRP A 141 8.07 12.07 -11.98
N ASN A 142 8.61 12.54 -13.12
CA ASN A 142 9.43 13.75 -13.18
C ASN A 142 8.61 15.06 -13.10
N ASN A 143 7.29 14.99 -13.11
CA ASN A 143 6.44 16.16 -12.99
C ASN A 143 6.63 16.85 -11.63
N SER A 144 6.84 18.16 -11.64
CA SER A 144 7.14 18.95 -10.44
C SER A 144 6.04 18.85 -9.37
N ALA A 145 4.77 18.74 -9.78
CA ALA A 145 3.66 18.57 -8.84
C ALA A 145 3.72 17.21 -8.15
N VAL A 146 4.07 16.13 -8.88
CA VAL A 146 4.23 14.80 -8.30
C VAL A 146 5.41 14.78 -7.32
N GLN A 147 6.56 15.35 -7.70
CA GLN A 147 7.74 15.42 -6.83
C GLN A 147 7.48 16.26 -5.58
N ARG A 148 6.74 17.38 -5.69
CA ARG A 148 6.30 18.16 -4.53
C ARG A 148 5.41 17.32 -3.61
N ASN A 149 4.43 16.61 -4.15
CA ASN A 149 3.53 15.75 -3.36
C ASN A 149 4.30 14.65 -2.63
N ILE A 150 5.25 13.98 -3.29
CA ILE A 150 6.14 12.99 -2.65
C ILE A 150 6.95 13.61 -1.51
N LYS A 151 7.51 14.81 -1.72
CA LYS A 151 8.25 15.53 -0.68
C LYS A 151 7.34 15.85 0.52
N THR A 152 6.13 16.35 0.26
CA THR A 152 5.13 16.64 1.29
C THR A 152 4.80 15.38 2.10
N LEU A 153 4.50 14.26 1.44
CA LEU A 153 4.20 13.01 2.13
C LEU A 153 5.36 12.49 2.98
N LYS A 154 6.61 12.62 2.49
CA LYS A 154 7.78 12.28 3.30
C LYS A 154 7.89 13.13 4.57
N THR A 155 7.61 14.44 4.51
CA THR A 155 7.60 15.30 5.70
C THR A 155 6.46 14.96 6.67
N MET A 156 5.36 14.42 6.17
CA MET A 156 4.25 13.90 6.99
C MET A 156 4.56 12.54 7.66
N GLY A 157 5.68 11.89 7.33
CA GLY A 157 6.07 10.60 7.91
C GLY A 157 5.83 9.38 7.03
N PHE A 158 5.40 9.57 5.78
CA PHE A 158 5.28 8.47 4.83
C PHE A 158 6.65 7.97 4.37
N GLN A 159 6.81 6.66 4.28
CA GLN A 159 7.98 6.04 3.66
C GLN A 159 7.68 5.76 2.17
N VAL A 160 8.71 5.79 1.34
CA VAL A 160 8.60 5.56 -0.11
C VAL A 160 9.63 4.52 -0.52
N THR A 161 9.22 3.53 -1.30
CA THR A 161 10.09 2.54 -1.93
C THR A 161 9.92 2.59 -3.44
N GLY A 162 11.02 2.73 -4.19
CA GLY A 162 10.97 2.99 -5.62
C GLY A 162 10.57 4.44 -5.95
N PRO A 163 10.07 4.71 -7.19
CA PRO A 163 9.98 3.75 -8.28
C PRO A 163 11.35 3.39 -8.83
N GLU A 164 11.42 2.26 -9.56
CA GLU A 164 12.66 1.77 -10.16
C GLU A 164 12.78 2.18 -11.62
N LYS A 165 14.03 2.18 -12.11
CA LYS A 165 14.31 2.32 -13.53
C LYS A 165 14.06 1.00 -14.25
N GLY A 166 13.50 1.06 -15.47
CA GLY A 166 13.30 -0.09 -16.33
C GLY A 166 12.29 0.17 -17.44
N ARG A 167 11.95 -0.89 -18.17
CA ARG A 167 10.91 -0.83 -19.20
C ARG A 167 9.55 -0.56 -18.56
N LEU A 168 8.87 0.44 -19.05
CA LEU A 168 7.52 0.84 -18.63
C LEU A 168 6.45 0.24 -19.55
N ALA A 169 5.21 0.21 -19.10
CA ALA A 169 4.08 -0.35 -19.87
C ALA A 169 3.83 0.39 -21.21
N CYS A 170 4.24 1.66 -21.30
CA CYS A 170 4.18 2.44 -22.53
C CYS A 170 5.31 2.14 -23.54
N GLY A 171 6.16 1.14 -23.26
CA GLY A 171 7.25 0.70 -24.14
C GLY A 171 8.55 1.49 -23.99
N THR A 172 8.58 2.57 -23.23
CA THR A 172 9.79 3.39 -22.99
C THR A 172 10.59 2.86 -21.80
N GLU A 173 11.89 3.20 -21.74
CA GLU A 173 12.69 3.02 -20.54
C GLU A 173 12.74 4.29 -19.71
N GLY A 174 12.65 4.17 -18.39
CA GLY A 174 12.70 5.30 -17.49
C GLY A 174 12.45 4.93 -16.04
N ILE A 175 12.42 5.93 -15.18
CA ILE A 175 12.07 5.78 -13.76
C ILE A 175 10.56 5.88 -13.65
N GLY A 176 9.91 4.86 -13.07
CA GLY A 176 8.45 4.86 -12.92
C GLY A 176 7.87 3.48 -12.64
N ARG A 177 8.70 2.42 -12.74
CA ARG A 177 8.28 1.04 -12.46
C ARG A 177 8.13 0.83 -10.95
N MET A 178 7.01 0.24 -10.52
CA MET A 178 6.84 -0.17 -9.14
C MET A 178 7.95 -1.15 -8.74
N SER A 179 8.52 -0.96 -7.55
CA SER A 179 9.45 -1.92 -6.95
C SER A 179 8.88 -3.33 -6.95
N GLU A 180 9.73 -4.34 -7.05
CA GLU A 180 9.26 -5.72 -7.05
C GLU A 180 8.61 -6.09 -5.71
N PRO A 181 7.58 -6.95 -5.70
CA PRO A 181 6.88 -7.35 -4.47
C PRO A 181 7.81 -7.82 -3.37
N GLN A 182 8.91 -8.49 -3.72
CA GLN A 182 9.92 -8.94 -2.76
C GLN A 182 10.67 -7.78 -2.08
N ASP A 183 10.91 -6.68 -2.79
CA ASP A 183 11.63 -5.53 -2.22
C ASP A 183 10.69 -4.66 -1.39
N ILE A 184 9.42 -4.58 -1.79
CA ILE A 184 8.36 -3.98 -0.96
C ILE A 184 8.20 -4.77 0.34
N LEU A 185 8.17 -6.11 0.28
CA LEU A 185 8.13 -6.99 1.46
C LEU A 185 9.29 -6.69 2.42
N LYS A 186 10.53 -6.60 1.91
CA LYS A 186 11.70 -6.25 2.73
C LYS A 186 11.56 -4.87 3.40
N ALA A 187 10.99 -3.88 2.70
CA ALA A 187 10.73 -2.57 3.28
C ALA A 187 9.70 -2.65 4.42
N ILE A 188 8.64 -3.43 4.25
CA ILE A 188 7.62 -3.68 5.28
C ILE A 188 8.24 -4.40 6.50
N GLU A 189 9.09 -5.39 6.29
CA GLU A 189 9.82 -6.09 7.37
C GLU A 189 10.69 -5.13 8.20
N LYS A 190 11.33 -4.15 7.55
CA LYS A 190 12.09 -3.10 8.25
C LYS A 190 11.20 -2.23 9.14
N ILE A 191 10.00 -1.88 8.64
CA ILE A 191 9.01 -1.12 9.42
C ILE A 191 8.53 -1.94 10.61
N ALA A 192 8.14 -3.19 10.39
CA ALA A 192 7.67 -4.10 11.45
C ALA A 192 8.73 -4.31 12.54
N SER A 193 10.00 -4.43 12.15
CA SER A 193 11.12 -4.55 13.09
C SER A 193 11.24 -3.34 14.02
N LYS A 194 11.03 -2.12 13.49
CA LYS A 194 11.06 -0.90 14.29
C LYS A 194 9.89 -0.84 15.28
N ILE A 195 8.68 -1.28 14.86
CA ILE A 195 7.51 -1.35 15.74
C ILE A 195 7.77 -2.30 16.91
N LYS A 196 8.28 -3.52 16.62
CA LYS A 196 8.56 -4.52 17.66
C LYS A 196 9.64 -4.05 18.67
N ARG A 197 10.64 -3.30 18.21
CA ARG A 197 11.67 -2.72 19.11
C ARG A 197 11.12 -1.62 20.04
N ARG A 198 10.12 -0.84 19.58
CA ARG A 198 9.51 0.22 20.41
C ARG A 198 8.53 -0.32 21.46
N LYS A 199 8.03 -1.55 21.28
CA LYS A 199 7.12 -2.22 22.23
C LYS A 199 7.85 -3.04 23.32
N ARG A 200 9.18 -3.20 23.20
CA ARG A 200 10.07 -3.80 24.20
C ARG A 200 10.71 -2.74 25.07
#